data_102f569f3ab07ff7f1c741f0f3a262f6
#
_entry.id   102f569f3ab07ff7f1c741f0f3a262f6
#
_cell.length_a   1.000
_cell.length_b   1.000
_cell.length_c   1.000
_cell.angle_alpha   90.00
_cell.angle_beta   90.00
_cell.angle_gamma   90.00
#
_symmetry.space_group_name_H-M   'P 1'
#
loop_
_entity.id
_entity.type
_entity.pdbx_description
1 polymer ?
#
loop_
_entity_poly.entity_id
_entity_poly.type
_entity_poly.pdbx_seq_one_letter_code
_entity_poly.pdbx_strand_id
1 'polypeptide(L)'
;KTGAGHFRLMPAKRLFALGVGHIRRRGMEPGSKSDGLAEVLEVQIVKLNVLEWRILTALKREFSSEELTEHIWQARADEAGVPLQTFFEIAEDLNQRKVIGRFSTFLEHVKTLKDGDRVTRFNALFHWAVPAGREIETGREVGRFHIMTHAYWREGGPEFRDVNIMGVAHGTDKSVVLQHKAAIDDHFQRI
;
A
#
# COMPACT_ATOMS: atom_id res chain seq x y z
N LYS A 1 11.36 -2.66 26.35
CA LYS A 1 10.92 -4.01 25.92
C LYS A 1 9.68 -4.32 26.76
N THR A 2 8.50 -4.39 26.14
CA THR A 2 7.22 -4.59 26.84
C THR A 2 6.92 -6.06 27.15
N GLY A 3 7.79 -7.01 26.77
CA GLY A 3 7.57 -8.45 26.93
C GLY A 3 6.46 -9.03 26.02
N ALA A 4 5.90 -8.25 25.11
CA ALA A 4 4.74 -8.58 24.29
C ALA A 4 5.12 -9.21 22.93
N GLY A 5 5.91 -10.27 22.96
CA GLY A 5 6.15 -11.09 21.75
C GLY A 5 7.32 -10.61 20.87
N HIS A 6 7.48 -11.28 19.73
CA HIS A 6 8.50 -10.97 18.74
C HIS A 6 8.03 -9.89 17.78
N PHE A 7 8.94 -8.99 17.38
CA PHE A 7 8.69 -8.04 16.30
C PHE A 7 9.88 -8.00 15.34
N ARG A 8 9.62 -7.70 14.08
CA ARG A 8 10.64 -7.54 13.06
C ARG A 8 10.28 -6.37 12.14
N LEU A 9 11.27 -5.56 11.80
CA LEU A 9 11.14 -4.59 10.72
C LEU A 9 11.30 -5.33 9.39
N MET A 10 10.31 -5.19 8.52
CA MET A 10 10.27 -5.85 7.21
C MET A 10 10.14 -4.79 6.10
N PRO A 11 11.24 -4.09 5.76
CA PRO A 11 11.21 -3.13 4.66
C PRO A 11 10.84 -3.84 3.36
N ALA A 12 10.06 -3.17 2.52
CA ALA A 12 9.74 -3.71 1.20
C ALA A 12 10.99 -3.65 0.32
N LYS A 13 11.36 -4.78 -0.29
CA LYS A 13 12.44 -4.87 -1.28
C LYS A 13 11.93 -4.55 -2.69
N ARG A 14 10.71 -4.99 -2.99
CA ARG A 14 10.01 -4.74 -4.25
C ARG A 14 8.52 -4.60 -3.98
N LEU A 15 7.83 -3.89 -4.86
CA LEU A 15 6.38 -3.84 -4.92
C LEU A 15 5.89 -4.39 -6.24
N PHE A 16 4.75 -5.07 -6.24
CA PHE A 16 4.12 -5.67 -7.41
C PHE A 16 2.69 -5.16 -7.62
N ALA A 17 2.08 -4.57 -6.60
CA ALA A 17 0.83 -3.85 -6.69
C ALA A 17 0.87 -2.69 -5.69
N LEU A 18 0.37 -1.53 -6.11
CA LEU A 18 0.25 -0.35 -5.27
C LEU A 18 -0.97 0.45 -5.71
N GLY A 19 -2.04 0.37 -4.93
CA GLY A 19 -3.21 1.20 -5.16
C GLY A 19 -4.53 0.47 -4.97
N VAL A 20 -5.59 1.25 -4.99
CA VAL A 20 -6.98 0.83 -4.70
C VAL A 20 -7.84 0.70 -5.96
N GLY A 21 -7.25 0.67 -7.15
CA GLY A 21 -7.99 0.67 -8.42
C GLY A 21 -9.00 -0.48 -8.55
N HIS A 22 -8.75 -1.58 -7.88
CA HIS A 22 -9.56 -2.80 -7.96
C HIS A 22 -10.71 -2.86 -6.95
N ILE A 23 -10.62 -2.16 -5.82
CA ILE A 23 -11.66 -2.16 -4.77
C ILE A 23 -13.02 -1.66 -5.29
N ARG A 24 -13.01 -0.87 -6.35
CA ARG A 24 -14.23 -0.27 -6.91
C ARG A 24 -15.05 -1.20 -7.80
N ARG A 25 -14.55 -2.38 -8.13
CA ARG A 25 -15.25 -3.34 -8.96
C ARG A 25 -16.14 -4.23 -8.08
N ARG A 26 -17.45 -3.97 -8.09
CA ARG A 26 -18.45 -4.85 -7.48
C ARG A 26 -18.48 -6.17 -8.25
N GLY A 27 -18.65 -7.30 -7.55
CA GLY A 27 -18.81 -8.61 -8.18
C GLY A 27 -17.50 -9.22 -8.71
N MET A 28 -16.37 -8.90 -8.10
CA MET A 28 -15.08 -9.53 -8.43
C MET A 28 -15.11 -11.02 -8.09
N GLU A 29 -14.97 -11.86 -9.10
CA GLU A 29 -14.94 -13.31 -8.92
C GLU A 29 -13.65 -13.76 -8.22
N PRO A 30 -13.72 -14.73 -7.29
CA PRO A 30 -12.55 -15.29 -6.65
C PRO A 30 -11.52 -15.79 -7.67
N GLY A 31 -10.27 -15.37 -7.49
CA GLY A 31 -9.17 -15.73 -8.41
C GLY A 31 -9.10 -14.91 -9.69
N SER A 32 -9.98 -13.92 -9.88
CA SER A 32 -9.90 -13.02 -11.04
C SER A 32 -8.58 -12.26 -11.06
N LYS A 33 -7.95 -12.19 -12.24
CA LYS A 33 -6.61 -11.62 -12.42
C LYS A 33 -6.44 -11.04 -13.83
N SER A 34 -5.47 -10.15 -13.98
CA SER A 34 -5.05 -9.63 -15.28
C SER A 34 -4.30 -10.69 -16.08
N ASP A 35 -4.35 -10.60 -17.41
CA ASP A 35 -3.64 -11.55 -18.30
C ASP A 35 -2.13 -11.40 -18.19
N GLY A 36 -1.62 -10.16 -18.12
CA GLY A 36 -0.21 -9.87 -17.95
C GLY A 36 0.26 -9.98 -16.51
N LEU A 37 1.56 -10.25 -16.34
CA LEU A 37 2.21 -10.22 -15.03
C LEU A 37 2.29 -8.78 -14.50
N ALA A 38 2.23 -8.63 -13.18
CA ALA A 38 2.40 -7.32 -12.55
C ALA A 38 3.80 -6.73 -12.81
N GLU A 39 3.88 -5.41 -12.87
CA GLU A 39 5.15 -4.69 -12.95
C GLU A 39 5.93 -4.83 -11.63
N VAL A 40 7.25 -4.77 -11.73
CA VAL A 40 8.14 -4.75 -10.57
C VAL A 40 8.52 -3.30 -10.30
N LEU A 41 8.08 -2.77 -9.16
CA LEU A 41 8.45 -1.43 -8.71
C LEU A 41 9.61 -1.55 -7.71
N GLU A 42 10.72 -0.91 -8.02
CA GLU A 42 11.86 -0.84 -7.11
C GLU A 42 11.59 0.14 -5.97
N VAL A 43 11.95 -0.28 -4.76
CA VAL A 43 11.90 0.59 -3.59
C VAL A 43 13.27 1.24 -3.44
N GLN A 44 13.34 2.53 -3.70
CA GLN A 44 14.57 3.29 -3.50
C GLN A 44 14.61 3.83 -2.07
N ILE A 45 15.74 3.61 -1.38
CA ILE A 45 16.00 4.22 -0.08
C ILE A 45 16.71 5.55 -0.32
N VAL A 46 15.98 6.64 -0.14
CA VAL A 46 16.49 7.99 -0.32
C VAL A 46 16.70 8.63 1.05
N LYS A 47 17.88 9.22 1.27
CA LYS A 47 18.10 10.04 2.46
C LYS A 47 17.45 11.39 2.25
N LEU A 48 16.63 11.80 3.21
CA LEU A 48 15.97 13.09 3.23
C LEU A 48 16.64 14.00 4.27
N ASN A 49 16.79 15.27 3.95
CA ASN A 49 17.18 16.28 4.91
C ASN A 49 16.00 16.69 5.81
N VAL A 50 16.24 17.51 6.82
CA VAL A 50 15.23 17.91 7.81
C VAL A 50 14.06 18.66 7.16
N LEU A 51 14.34 19.51 6.18
CA LEU A 51 13.31 20.30 5.50
C LEU A 51 12.43 19.42 4.60
N GLU A 52 13.03 18.51 3.83
CA GLU A 52 12.33 17.53 3.02
C GLU A 52 11.41 16.64 3.88
N TRP A 53 11.88 16.21 5.06
CA TRP A 53 11.06 15.47 6.01
C TRP A 53 9.88 16.28 6.53
N ARG A 54 10.05 17.56 6.84
CA ARG A 54 8.98 18.45 7.29
C ARG A 54 7.90 18.59 6.21
N ILE A 55 8.31 18.84 4.97
CA ILE A 55 7.40 18.99 3.83
C ILE A 55 6.68 17.68 3.54
N LEU A 56 7.39 16.55 3.50
CA LEU A 56 6.78 15.24 3.30
C LEU A 56 5.78 14.90 4.41
N THR A 57 6.05 15.28 5.65
CA THR A 57 5.13 15.11 6.78
C THR A 57 3.88 15.95 6.61
N ALA A 58 4.01 17.23 6.23
CA ALA A 58 2.88 18.11 5.95
C ALA A 58 2.02 17.60 4.77
N LEU A 59 2.65 17.08 3.70
CA LEU A 59 1.97 16.48 2.55
C LEU A 59 1.17 15.22 2.93
N LYS A 60 1.63 14.46 3.92
CA LYS A 60 0.98 13.21 4.37
C LYS A 60 -0.14 13.44 5.36
N ARG A 61 -0.22 14.60 5.96
CA ARG A 61 -1.25 14.90 6.95
C ARG A 61 -2.61 15.00 6.27
N GLU A 62 -3.62 14.41 6.89
CA GLU A 62 -5.01 14.53 6.46
C GLU A 62 -5.49 15.98 6.59
N PHE A 63 -6.37 16.37 5.69
CA PHE A 63 -7.08 17.64 5.79
C PHE A 63 -8.36 17.45 6.59
N SER A 64 -8.63 18.36 7.53
CA SER A 64 -9.96 18.49 8.10
C SER A 64 -10.91 19.16 7.10
N SER A 65 -12.21 19.08 7.34
CA SER A 65 -13.20 19.74 6.47
C SER A 65 -13.02 21.26 6.41
N GLU A 66 -12.57 21.84 7.52
CA GLU A 66 -12.33 23.29 7.69
C GLU A 66 -11.09 23.75 6.92
N GLU A 67 -10.14 22.85 6.70
CA GLU A 67 -8.92 23.13 5.92
C GLU A 67 -9.14 23.07 4.40
N LEU A 68 -10.28 22.59 3.92
CA LEU A 68 -10.61 22.49 2.49
C LEU A 68 -11.04 23.86 1.94
N THR A 69 -10.06 24.74 1.76
CA THR A 69 -10.21 26.12 1.24
C THR A 69 -9.48 26.28 -0.10
N GLU A 70 -9.65 27.41 -0.76
CA GLU A 70 -8.90 27.74 -1.98
C GLU A 70 -7.38 27.80 -1.75
N HIS A 71 -6.94 28.02 -0.51
CA HIS A 71 -5.53 28.17 -0.12
C HIS A 71 -5.03 27.00 0.72
N ILE A 72 -5.57 25.81 0.50
CA ILE A 72 -5.27 24.58 1.25
C ILE A 72 -3.77 24.31 1.41
N TRP A 73 -2.97 24.59 0.39
CA TRP A 73 -1.52 24.36 0.42
C TRP A 73 -0.76 25.42 1.21
N GLN A 74 -1.31 26.63 1.38
CA GLN A 74 -0.69 27.66 2.22
C GLN A 74 -0.60 27.16 3.67
N ALA A 75 -1.68 26.59 4.21
CA ALA A 75 -1.66 26.04 5.56
C ALA A 75 -0.60 24.93 5.74
N ARG A 76 -0.36 24.12 4.70
CA ARG A 76 0.70 23.08 4.73
C ARG A 76 2.10 23.66 4.63
N ALA A 77 2.29 24.71 3.87
CA ALA A 77 3.56 25.43 3.81
C ALA A 77 3.88 26.12 5.14
N ASP A 78 2.89 26.76 5.76
CA ASP A 78 3.00 27.40 7.08
C ASP A 78 3.35 26.36 8.17
N GLU A 79 2.71 25.21 8.17
CA GLU A 79 3.02 24.07 9.05
C GLU A 79 4.46 23.58 8.84
N ALA A 80 4.93 23.49 7.61
CA ALA A 80 6.30 23.15 7.29
C ALA A 80 7.28 24.30 7.59
N GLY A 81 6.77 25.52 7.89
CA GLY A 81 7.58 26.71 8.19
C GLY A 81 8.38 27.22 7.01
N VAL A 82 7.79 27.22 5.81
CA VAL A 82 8.41 27.69 4.56
C VAL A 82 7.42 28.50 3.73
N PRO A 83 7.91 29.37 2.83
CA PRO A 83 7.07 30.00 1.81
C PRO A 83 6.39 28.95 0.92
N LEU A 84 5.19 29.23 0.44
CA LEU A 84 4.42 28.32 -0.43
C LEU A 84 5.21 27.90 -1.68
N GLN A 85 5.94 28.82 -2.29
CA GLN A 85 6.77 28.54 -3.46
C GLN A 85 7.84 27.47 -3.14
N THR A 86 8.56 27.63 -2.03
CA THR A 86 9.58 26.68 -1.58
C THR A 86 8.95 25.33 -1.24
N PHE A 87 7.73 25.32 -0.67
CA PHE A 87 6.99 24.10 -0.40
C PHE A 87 6.74 23.30 -1.68
N PHE A 88 6.27 23.94 -2.74
CA PHE A 88 6.02 23.28 -4.02
C PHE A 88 7.30 22.85 -4.73
N GLU A 89 8.36 23.68 -4.73
CA GLU A 89 9.65 23.32 -5.34
C GLU A 89 10.23 22.03 -4.74
N ILE A 90 10.21 21.91 -3.40
CA ILE A 90 10.70 20.70 -2.73
C ILE A 90 9.74 19.52 -2.92
N ALA A 91 8.43 19.73 -2.91
CA ALA A 91 7.47 18.69 -3.18
C ALA A 91 7.66 18.11 -4.60
N GLU A 92 7.90 18.96 -5.60
CA GLU A 92 8.18 18.55 -6.97
C GLU A 92 9.51 17.80 -7.09
N ASP A 93 10.59 18.28 -6.42
CA ASP A 93 11.85 17.53 -6.35
C ASP A 93 11.67 16.14 -5.75
N LEU A 94 10.94 16.02 -4.63
CA LEU A 94 10.61 14.74 -4.01
C LEU A 94 9.82 13.82 -4.95
N ASN A 95 8.93 14.37 -5.75
CA ASN A 95 8.18 13.63 -6.76
C ASN A 95 9.09 13.16 -7.90
N GLN A 96 9.96 14.01 -8.43
CA GLN A 96 10.93 13.67 -9.49
C GLN A 96 11.91 12.59 -9.03
N ARG A 97 12.35 12.66 -7.77
CA ARG A 97 13.20 11.63 -7.15
C ARG A 97 12.45 10.35 -6.76
N LYS A 98 11.16 10.23 -7.10
CA LYS A 98 10.31 9.06 -6.81
C LYS A 98 10.14 8.76 -5.30
N VAL A 99 10.36 9.76 -4.43
CA VAL A 99 10.04 9.67 -3.00
C VAL A 99 8.54 9.69 -2.81
N ILE A 100 7.84 10.52 -3.59
CA ILE A 100 6.38 10.52 -3.67
C ILE A 100 5.99 9.51 -4.76
N GLY A 101 5.61 8.31 -4.36
CA GLY A 101 5.24 7.24 -5.31
C GLY A 101 3.86 7.46 -5.93
N ARG A 102 2.93 8.04 -5.19
CA ARG A 102 1.60 8.40 -5.63
C ARG A 102 1.06 9.54 -4.79
N PHE A 103 0.49 10.52 -5.43
CA PHE A 103 -0.27 11.57 -4.78
C PHE A 103 -1.74 11.47 -5.22
N SER A 104 -2.63 11.19 -4.30
CA SER A 104 -4.07 11.05 -4.57
C SER A 104 -4.88 11.21 -3.30
N THR A 105 -6.14 11.53 -3.43
CA THR A 105 -7.10 11.44 -2.32
C THR A 105 -7.12 10.03 -1.76
N PHE A 106 -6.89 9.89 -0.46
CA PHE A 106 -7.01 8.62 0.25
C PHE A 106 -8.46 8.45 0.72
N LEU A 107 -9.08 7.34 0.36
CA LEU A 107 -10.41 7.00 0.82
C LEU A 107 -10.32 6.13 2.07
N GLU A 108 -10.75 6.63 3.21
CA GLU A 108 -10.84 5.85 4.44
C GLU A 108 -12.01 4.86 4.38
N HIS A 109 -11.84 3.80 3.64
CA HIS A 109 -12.88 2.80 3.40
C HIS A 109 -13.27 1.96 4.63
N VAL A 110 -12.54 2.08 5.74
CA VAL A 110 -12.90 1.44 7.02
C VAL A 110 -13.76 2.32 7.92
N LYS A 111 -13.82 3.63 7.68
CA LYS A 111 -14.73 4.53 8.39
C LYS A 111 -16.18 4.26 7.96
N THR A 112 -17.07 4.39 8.89
CA THR A 112 -18.52 4.28 8.66
C THR A 112 -19.00 5.51 7.87
N LEU A 113 -19.70 5.28 6.79
CA LEU A 113 -20.36 6.32 6.01
C LEU A 113 -21.54 6.92 6.81
N LYS A 114 -22.11 8.05 6.35
CA LYS A 114 -23.23 8.71 7.01
C LYS A 114 -24.48 7.84 7.14
N ASP A 115 -24.67 6.89 6.24
CA ASP A 115 -25.74 5.90 6.23
C ASP A 115 -25.47 4.66 7.09
N GLY A 116 -24.32 4.60 7.78
CA GLY A 116 -23.92 3.49 8.63
C GLY A 116 -23.14 2.39 7.92
N ASP A 117 -23.05 2.44 6.60
CA ASP A 117 -22.32 1.47 5.80
C ASP A 117 -20.81 1.73 5.77
N ARG A 118 -20.05 0.70 5.45
CA ARG A 118 -18.59 0.76 5.24
C ARG A 118 -18.27 0.28 3.82
N VAL A 119 -17.32 0.96 3.18
CA VAL A 119 -16.83 0.55 1.84
C VAL A 119 -16.16 -0.82 1.89
N THR A 120 -15.40 -1.08 2.96
CA THR A 120 -14.85 -2.41 3.28
C THR A 120 -15.01 -2.72 4.76
N ARG A 121 -15.22 -4.01 5.08
CA ARG A 121 -15.37 -4.50 6.46
C ARG A 121 -14.21 -5.40 6.89
N PHE A 122 -13.59 -6.08 5.92
CA PHE A 122 -12.54 -7.06 6.16
C PHE A 122 -11.28 -6.67 5.39
N ASN A 123 -10.20 -6.51 6.14
CA ASN A 123 -8.87 -6.31 5.61
C ASN A 123 -8.04 -7.55 5.94
N ALA A 124 -7.34 -8.07 4.97
CA ALA A 124 -6.49 -9.25 5.14
C ALA A 124 -5.09 -8.97 4.61
N LEU A 125 -4.09 -9.44 5.35
CA LEU A 125 -2.73 -9.57 4.88
C LEU A 125 -2.51 -11.05 4.54
N PHE A 126 -2.50 -11.36 3.25
CA PHE A 126 -2.08 -12.67 2.77
C PHE A 126 -0.56 -12.74 2.72
N HIS A 127 -0.01 -13.90 3.01
CA HIS A 127 1.44 -14.08 2.98
C HIS A 127 1.80 -15.50 2.55
N TRP A 128 2.97 -15.61 1.91
CA TRP A 128 3.53 -16.85 1.41
C TRP A 128 5.01 -16.90 1.72
N ALA A 129 5.49 -18.10 2.07
CA ALA A 129 6.90 -18.43 2.10
C ALA A 129 7.26 -19.04 0.74
N VAL A 130 8.05 -18.34 -0.04
CA VAL A 130 8.44 -18.72 -1.40
C VAL A 130 9.92 -19.08 -1.41
N PRO A 131 10.34 -20.15 -2.12
CA PRO A 131 11.74 -20.49 -2.24
C PRO A 131 12.60 -19.32 -2.72
N ALA A 132 13.81 -19.22 -2.19
CA ALA A 132 14.75 -18.18 -2.57
C ALA A 132 15.00 -18.17 -4.09
N GLY A 133 14.97 -16.99 -4.69
CA GLY A 133 15.11 -16.79 -6.12
C GLY A 133 13.79 -16.76 -6.90
N ARG A 134 12.66 -17.19 -6.30
CA ARG A 134 11.33 -17.14 -6.94
C ARG A 134 10.48 -15.94 -6.50
N GLU A 135 11.00 -15.05 -5.68
CA GLU A 135 10.24 -13.94 -5.09
C GLU A 135 9.70 -12.98 -6.15
N ILE A 136 10.50 -12.67 -7.17
CA ILE A 136 10.08 -11.77 -8.25
C ILE A 136 8.95 -12.38 -9.07
N GLU A 137 9.12 -13.64 -9.48
CA GLU A 137 8.11 -14.37 -10.26
C GLU A 137 6.80 -14.44 -9.49
N THR A 138 6.85 -14.95 -8.24
CA THR A 138 5.67 -15.10 -7.39
C THR A 138 5.04 -13.76 -7.04
N GLY A 139 5.85 -12.75 -6.76
CA GLY A 139 5.34 -11.40 -6.48
C GLY A 139 4.58 -10.81 -7.66
N ARG A 140 5.06 -10.98 -8.89
CA ARG A 140 4.37 -10.56 -10.11
C ARG A 140 3.06 -11.32 -10.32
N GLU A 141 3.03 -12.62 -10.01
CA GLU A 141 1.81 -13.43 -10.03
C GLU A 141 0.81 -12.93 -8.98
N VAL A 142 1.23 -12.70 -7.71
CA VAL A 142 0.35 -12.14 -6.67
C VAL A 142 -0.20 -10.78 -7.09
N GLY A 143 0.66 -9.91 -7.60
CA GLY A 143 0.30 -8.53 -7.93
C GLY A 143 -0.76 -8.38 -9.01
N ARG A 144 -0.95 -9.38 -9.88
CA ARG A 144 -1.96 -9.33 -10.95
C ARG A 144 -3.37 -9.75 -10.52
N PHE A 145 -3.53 -10.37 -9.33
CA PHE A 145 -4.86 -10.69 -8.82
C PHE A 145 -5.62 -9.43 -8.43
N HIS A 146 -6.85 -9.29 -8.91
CA HIS A 146 -7.64 -8.07 -8.77
C HIS A 146 -7.98 -7.72 -7.33
N ILE A 147 -8.01 -8.70 -6.42
CA ILE A 147 -8.22 -8.47 -4.99
C ILE A 147 -7.03 -7.77 -4.32
N MET A 148 -5.83 -7.86 -4.91
CA MET A 148 -4.61 -7.30 -4.32
C MET A 148 -4.57 -5.79 -4.52
N THR A 149 -4.66 -5.05 -3.43
CA THR A 149 -4.43 -3.60 -3.44
C THR A 149 -2.96 -3.25 -3.29
N HIS A 150 -2.24 -4.10 -2.57
CA HIS A 150 -0.81 -4.00 -2.40
C HIS A 150 -0.20 -5.40 -2.44
N ALA A 151 0.96 -5.52 -3.07
CA ALA A 151 1.75 -6.75 -3.04
C ALA A 151 3.23 -6.40 -2.88
N TYR A 152 3.94 -7.09 -1.99
CA TYR A 152 5.29 -6.77 -1.59
C TYR A 152 6.17 -8.02 -1.50
N TRP A 153 7.48 -7.84 -1.82
CA TRP A 153 8.52 -8.70 -1.32
C TRP A 153 9.10 -8.08 -0.05
N ARG A 154 9.06 -8.83 1.07
CA ARG A 154 9.62 -8.50 2.37
C ARG A 154 10.22 -9.76 2.99
N GLU A 155 11.15 -9.61 3.93
CA GLU A 155 11.76 -10.76 4.60
C GLU A 155 11.22 -10.92 6.03
N GLY A 156 10.39 -11.95 6.25
CA GLY A 156 9.84 -12.27 7.56
C GLY A 156 10.86 -12.88 8.50
N GLY A 157 11.75 -13.70 7.97
CA GLY A 157 12.68 -14.48 8.77
C GLY A 157 12.03 -15.62 9.56
N PRO A 158 12.82 -16.40 10.30
CA PRO A 158 12.36 -17.62 10.99
C PRO A 158 11.22 -17.36 11.97
N GLU A 159 11.23 -16.21 12.66
CA GLU A 159 10.19 -15.83 13.63
C GLU A 159 8.82 -15.70 12.99
N PHE A 160 8.76 -15.45 11.68
CA PHE A 160 7.53 -15.34 10.90
C PHE A 160 7.48 -16.41 9.79
N ARG A 161 8.06 -17.61 10.05
CA ARG A 161 8.02 -18.76 9.14
C ARG A 161 8.57 -18.46 7.74
N ASP A 162 9.57 -17.61 7.66
CA ASP A 162 10.26 -17.20 6.43
C ASP A 162 9.34 -16.67 5.33
N VAL A 163 8.16 -16.14 5.70
CA VAL A 163 7.28 -15.48 4.71
C VAL A 163 8.02 -14.33 4.04
N ASN A 164 7.92 -14.26 2.72
CA ASN A 164 8.65 -13.27 1.92
C ASN A 164 7.77 -12.57 0.87
N ILE A 165 6.63 -13.14 0.48
CA ILE A 165 5.64 -12.46 -0.36
C ILE A 165 4.40 -12.16 0.46
N MET A 166 3.93 -10.92 0.40
CA MET A 166 2.77 -10.45 1.15
C MET A 166 1.86 -9.64 0.25
N GLY A 167 0.55 -9.81 0.42
CA GLY A 167 -0.46 -9.08 -0.34
C GLY A 167 -1.60 -8.61 0.55
N VAL A 168 -2.05 -7.37 0.35
CA VAL A 168 -3.17 -6.77 1.07
C VAL A 168 -4.43 -6.90 0.24
N ALA A 169 -5.46 -7.48 0.82
CA ALA A 169 -6.79 -7.64 0.25
C ALA A 169 -7.83 -6.94 1.12
N HIS A 170 -8.87 -6.43 0.48
CA HIS A 170 -10.00 -5.79 1.14
C HIS A 170 -11.31 -6.34 0.60
N GLY A 171 -12.32 -6.46 1.46
CA GLY A 171 -13.64 -6.91 1.05
C GLY A 171 -14.74 -6.55 2.05
N THR A 172 -15.98 -6.71 1.62
CA THR A 172 -17.18 -6.52 2.45
C THR A 172 -17.62 -7.81 3.13
N ASP A 173 -17.22 -8.96 2.59
CA ASP A 173 -17.53 -10.30 3.09
C ASP A 173 -16.23 -11.09 3.33
N LYS A 174 -16.09 -11.63 4.55
CA LYS A 174 -14.93 -12.43 4.95
C LYS A 174 -14.79 -13.71 4.13
N SER A 175 -15.91 -14.37 3.82
CA SER A 175 -15.89 -15.63 3.09
C SER A 175 -15.37 -15.42 1.66
N VAL A 176 -15.78 -14.35 1.01
CA VAL A 176 -15.32 -13.99 -0.34
C VAL A 176 -13.82 -13.66 -0.33
N VAL A 177 -13.33 -12.91 0.68
CA VAL A 177 -11.89 -12.63 0.82
C VAL A 177 -11.09 -13.92 0.97
N LEU A 178 -11.59 -14.90 1.75
CA LEU A 178 -10.95 -16.19 1.92
C LEU A 178 -11.02 -17.07 0.66
N GLN A 179 -12.08 -17.00 -0.13
CA GLN A 179 -12.19 -17.67 -1.43
C GLN A 179 -11.15 -17.15 -2.42
N HIS A 180 -10.91 -15.83 -2.43
CA HIS A 180 -9.80 -15.26 -3.21
C HIS A 180 -8.44 -15.81 -2.76
N LYS A 181 -8.20 -15.93 -1.43
CA LYS A 181 -6.96 -16.52 -0.91
C LYS A 181 -6.79 -17.96 -1.40
N ALA A 182 -7.83 -18.77 -1.28
CA ALA A 182 -7.82 -20.17 -1.74
C ALA A 182 -7.53 -20.25 -3.26
N ALA A 183 -8.19 -19.44 -4.07
CA ALA A 183 -7.97 -19.41 -5.51
C ALA A 183 -6.53 -19.01 -5.90
N ILE A 184 -5.90 -18.14 -5.12
CA ILE A 184 -4.48 -17.76 -5.32
C ILE A 184 -3.57 -18.92 -4.92
N ASP A 185 -3.84 -19.60 -3.80
CA ASP A 185 -3.08 -20.76 -3.36
C ASP A 185 -3.16 -21.90 -4.36
N ASP A 186 -4.35 -22.20 -4.87
CA ASP A 186 -4.57 -23.21 -5.92
C ASP A 186 -3.82 -22.85 -7.22
N HIS A 187 -3.73 -21.56 -7.54
CA HIS A 187 -2.95 -21.12 -8.69
C HIS A 187 -1.47 -21.40 -8.50
N PHE A 188 -0.92 -21.15 -7.31
CA PHE A 188 0.49 -21.42 -7.01
C PHE A 188 0.86 -22.90 -6.94
N GLN A 189 -0.08 -23.75 -6.64
CA GLN A 189 0.15 -25.21 -6.71
C GLN A 189 0.28 -25.74 -8.14
N ARG A 190 -0.14 -24.95 -9.14
CA ARG A 190 -0.14 -25.34 -10.56
C ARG A 190 1.02 -24.77 -11.38
N ILE A 191 1.78 -23.84 -10.84
CA ILE A 191 2.94 -23.22 -11.48
C ILE A 191 4.22 -23.44 -10.66
#